data_53179ac3dda703919f33d79d968fa59a
#
_entry.id   53179ac3dda703919f33d79d968fa59a
#
_cell.length_a   1.000
_cell.length_b   1.000
_cell.length_c   1.000
_cell.angle_alpha   90.00
_cell.angle_beta   90.00
_cell.angle_gamma   90.00
#
_symmetry.space_group_name_H-M   'P 1'
#
loop_
_entity.id
_entity.type
_entity.pdbx_description
1 polymer ?
#
loop_
_entity_poly.entity_id
_entity_poly.type
_entity_poly.pdbx_seq_one_letter_code
_entity_poly.pdbx_strand_id
1 'polypeptide(L)'
;MIKFKFLLWVLAQLLQRKINSNPDCARYVDGKRLTFQIRTAAGAGRYYVVENGKVRSSSGLTDSAQFTLSFVNAHKGFEILSAKDAQPAFLRGVGSKDLVISGNFLEVLWFQGLTEFLQPPKVIDSLDRTAF
;
A
#
# COMPACT_ATOMS: atom_id res chain seq x y z
N MET A 1 13.47 -8.56 -8.72
CA MET A 1 12.14 -9.21 -8.84
C MET A 1 11.74 -9.95 -7.57
N ILE A 2 12.63 -10.77 -7.01
CA ILE A 2 12.31 -11.53 -5.81
C ILE A 2 11.98 -10.63 -4.61
N LYS A 3 12.76 -9.57 -4.41
CA LYS A 3 12.52 -8.62 -3.32
C LYS A 3 11.15 -7.95 -3.43
N PHE A 4 10.77 -7.56 -4.64
CA PHE A 4 9.49 -6.92 -4.88
C PHE A 4 8.33 -7.88 -4.62
N LYS A 5 8.42 -9.11 -5.15
CA LYS A 5 7.37 -10.12 -4.92
C LYS A 5 7.23 -10.46 -3.44
N PHE A 6 8.36 -10.57 -2.74
CA PHE A 6 8.34 -10.84 -1.32
C PHE A 6 7.70 -9.69 -0.55
N LEU A 7 8.04 -8.44 -0.92
CA LEU A 7 7.44 -7.27 -0.30
C LEU A 7 5.93 -7.24 -0.48
N LEU A 8 5.44 -7.56 -1.68
CA LEU A 8 4.00 -7.59 -1.95
C LEU A 8 3.30 -8.63 -1.08
N TRP A 9 3.92 -9.79 -0.89
CA TRP A 9 3.37 -10.82 -0.01
C TRP A 9 3.39 -10.37 1.45
N VAL A 10 4.51 -9.80 1.90
CA VAL A 10 4.67 -9.31 3.27
C VAL A 10 3.69 -8.20 3.56
N LEU A 11 3.40 -7.34 2.58
CA LEU A 11 2.45 -6.24 2.76
C LEU A 11 1.10 -6.75 3.27
N ALA A 12 0.57 -7.81 2.65
CA ALA A 12 -0.70 -8.38 3.09
C ALA A 12 -0.61 -8.89 4.53
N GLN A 13 0.51 -9.52 4.88
CA GLN A 13 0.73 -10.04 6.24
C GLN A 13 0.80 -8.91 7.26
N LEU A 14 1.52 -7.84 6.93
CA LEU A 14 1.65 -6.70 7.81
C LEU A 14 0.31 -5.99 8.02
N LEU A 15 -0.45 -5.81 6.96
CA LEU A 15 -1.77 -5.19 7.04
C LEU A 15 -2.70 -6.01 7.93
N GLN A 16 -2.74 -7.33 7.73
CA GLN A 16 -3.60 -8.19 8.55
C GLN A 16 -3.16 -8.18 10.01
N ARG A 17 -1.86 -8.22 10.26
CA ARG A 17 -1.35 -8.15 11.63
C ARG A 17 -1.73 -6.83 12.30
N LYS A 18 -1.63 -5.72 11.58
CA LYS A 18 -1.99 -4.42 12.13
C LYS A 18 -3.48 -4.34 12.41
N ILE A 19 -4.33 -4.85 11.54
CA ILE A 19 -5.77 -4.91 11.77
C ILE A 19 -6.06 -5.69 13.05
N ASN A 20 -5.38 -6.81 13.25
CA ASN A 20 -5.61 -7.66 14.42
C ASN A 20 -5.11 -7.04 15.74
N SER A 21 -4.10 -6.17 15.67
CA SER A 21 -3.43 -5.65 16.87
C SER A 21 -3.75 -4.19 17.18
N ASN A 22 -4.31 -3.45 16.25
CA ASN A 22 -4.58 -2.03 16.42
C ASN A 22 -6.06 -1.75 16.22
N PRO A 23 -6.79 -1.38 17.31
CA PRO A 23 -8.24 -1.13 17.19
C PRO A 23 -8.60 -0.01 16.21
N ASP A 24 -7.75 1.00 16.08
CA ASP A 24 -8.00 2.09 15.12
C ASP A 24 -7.91 1.59 13.69
N CYS A 25 -6.93 0.73 13.40
CA CYS A 25 -6.80 0.13 12.08
C CYS A 25 -8.00 -0.79 11.80
N ALA A 26 -8.42 -1.58 12.78
CA ALA A 26 -9.58 -2.45 12.64
C ALA A 26 -10.84 -1.63 12.32
N ARG A 27 -11.03 -0.50 12.98
CA ARG A 27 -12.16 0.39 12.69
C ARG A 27 -12.07 1.01 11.30
N TYR A 28 -10.85 1.33 10.88
CA TYR A 28 -10.61 1.93 9.56
C TYR A 28 -11.08 1.01 8.44
N VAL A 29 -10.84 -0.30 8.57
CA VAL A 29 -11.20 -1.28 7.54
C VAL A 29 -12.59 -1.88 7.73
N ASP A 30 -13.27 -1.57 8.84
CA ASP A 30 -14.57 -2.14 9.14
C ASP A 30 -15.58 -1.78 8.05
N GLY A 31 -16.28 -2.77 7.54
CA GLY A 31 -17.26 -2.58 6.47
C GLY A 31 -16.69 -2.32 5.09
N LYS A 32 -15.36 -2.26 4.96
CA LYS A 32 -14.74 -1.98 3.67
C LYS A 32 -14.67 -3.23 2.81
N ARG A 33 -15.04 -3.08 1.53
CA ARG A 33 -14.90 -4.12 0.52
C ARG A 33 -14.17 -3.51 -0.65
N LEU A 34 -12.98 -4.03 -0.94
CA LEU A 34 -12.11 -3.46 -1.97
C LEU A 34 -11.22 -4.53 -2.55
N THR A 35 -11.10 -4.53 -3.86
CA THR A 35 -10.09 -5.32 -4.57
C THR A 35 -9.15 -4.37 -5.27
N PHE A 36 -7.86 -4.52 -5.05
CA PHE A 36 -6.86 -3.70 -5.73
C PHE A 36 -5.66 -4.56 -6.09
N GLN A 37 -4.82 -4.05 -6.98
CA GLN A 37 -3.63 -4.77 -7.38
C GLN A 37 -2.43 -3.85 -7.51
N ILE A 38 -1.26 -4.44 -7.31
CA ILE A 38 0.03 -3.77 -7.45
C ILE A 38 0.83 -4.61 -8.44
N ARG A 39 1.38 -3.97 -9.46
CA ARG A 39 2.07 -4.67 -10.53
C ARG A 39 3.27 -3.88 -11.03
N THR A 40 4.07 -4.55 -11.87
CA THR A 40 5.06 -3.86 -12.69
C THR A 40 4.55 -3.76 -14.12
N ALA A 41 5.15 -2.88 -14.90
CA ALA A 41 4.80 -2.74 -16.32
C ALA A 41 5.00 -4.04 -17.09
N ALA A 42 5.94 -4.88 -16.66
CA ALA A 42 6.19 -6.18 -17.30
C ALA A 42 5.14 -7.25 -16.99
N GLY A 43 4.23 -6.97 -16.06
CA GLY A 43 3.11 -7.88 -15.79
C GLY A 43 3.22 -8.70 -14.51
N ALA A 44 4.32 -8.59 -13.77
CA ALA A 44 4.41 -9.24 -12.46
C ALA A 44 3.57 -8.46 -11.45
N GLY A 45 2.85 -9.16 -10.59
CA GLY A 45 2.03 -8.47 -9.61
C GLY A 45 1.28 -9.39 -8.67
N ARG A 46 0.48 -8.74 -7.82
CA ARG A 46 -0.33 -9.43 -6.84
C ARG A 46 -1.59 -8.61 -6.60
N TYR A 47 -2.72 -9.26 -6.44
CA TYR A 47 -3.95 -8.54 -6.09
C TYR A 47 -4.38 -8.85 -4.67
N TYR A 48 -5.14 -7.93 -4.10
CA TYR A 48 -5.53 -7.93 -2.69
C TYR A 48 -7.03 -7.76 -2.59
N VAL A 49 -7.64 -8.51 -1.68
CA VAL A 49 -9.07 -8.38 -1.39
C VAL A 49 -9.23 -8.01 0.07
N VAL A 50 -9.81 -6.85 0.33
CA VAL A 50 -10.16 -6.39 1.67
C VAL A 50 -11.64 -6.63 1.86
N GLU A 51 -11.99 -7.45 2.85
CA GLU A 51 -13.37 -7.82 3.10
C GLU A 51 -13.52 -8.38 4.52
N ASN A 52 -14.56 -7.96 5.20
CA ASN A 52 -14.87 -8.47 6.55
C ASN A 52 -13.72 -8.31 7.55
N GLY A 53 -12.97 -7.21 7.44
CA GLY A 53 -11.84 -6.95 8.32
C GLY A 53 -10.62 -7.81 8.02
N LYS A 54 -10.58 -8.45 6.86
CA LYS A 54 -9.47 -9.31 6.46
C LYS A 54 -8.87 -8.84 5.16
N VAL A 55 -7.53 -9.01 5.04
CA VAL A 55 -6.79 -8.73 3.81
C VAL A 55 -6.26 -10.05 3.29
N ARG A 56 -6.74 -10.45 2.13
CA ARG A 56 -6.26 -11.65 1.43
C ARG A 56 -5.53 -11.22 0.18
N SER A 57 -4.55 -11.98 -0.23
CA SER A 57 -3.81 -11.67 -1.44
C SER A 57 -3.55 -12.93 -2.25
N SER A 58 -3.39 -12.73 -3.55
CA SER A 58 -3.08 -13.81 -4.48
C SER A 58 -2.08 -13.33 -5.50
N SER A 59 -1.16 -14.21 -5.88
CA SER A 59 -0.20 -13.92 -6.96
C SER A 59 -0.96 -13.77 -8.28
N GLY A 60 -0.49 -12.86 -9.13
CA GLY A 60 -1.09 -12.63 -10.44
C GLY A 60 -1.88 -11.33 -10.49
N LEU A 61 -2.61 -11.16 -11.58
CA LEU A 61 -3.40 -9.96 -11.84
C LEU A 61 -4.87 -10.32 -11.99
N THR A 62 -5.73 -9.32 -11.79
CA THR A 62 -7.17 -9.48 -11.91
C THR A 62 -7.76 -8.33 -12.71
N ASP A 63 -8.85 -8.60 -13.43
CA ASP A 63 -9.61 -7.56 -14.14
C ASP A 63 -10.61 -6.86 -13.23
N SER A 64 -10.78 -7.37 -12.02
CA SER A 64 -11.79 -6.88 -11.06
C SER A 64 -11.27 -5.84 -10.09
N ALA A 65 -10.03 -5.38 -10.24
CA ALA A 65 -9.44 -4.42 -9.34
C ALA A 65 -10.11 -3.06 -9.47
N GLN A 66 -10.44 -2.45 -8.34
CA GLN A 66 -11.00 -1.11 -8.31
C GLN A 66 -9.94 -0.05 -8.57
N PHE A 67 -8.68 -0.36 -8.25
CA PHE A 67 -7.55 0.44 -8.70
C PHE A 67 -6.32 -0.43 -8.91
N THR A 68 -5.38 0.09 -9.68
CA THR A 68 -4.12 -0.58 -9.97
C THR A 68 -2.97 0.39 -9.76
N LEU A 69 -1.94 -0.05 -9.05
CA LEU A 69 -0.68 0.67 -8.93
C LEU A 69 0.33 -0.06 -9.81
N SER A 70 0.76 0.60 -10.90
CA SER A 70 1.68 0.01 -11.85
C SER A 70 3.03 0.71 -11.76
N PHE A 71 4.06 -0.01 -11.34
CA PHE A 71 5.41 0.52 -11.25
C PHE A 71 6.18 0.23 -12.54
N VAL A 72 7.09 1.13 -12.90
CA VAL A 72 7.87 1.00 -14.13
C VAL A 72 8.69 -0.29 -14.11
N ASN A 73 9.23 -0.68 -12.95
CA ASN A 73 9.91 -1.94 -12.77
C ASN A 73 9.88 -2.35 -11.29
N ALA A 74 10.37 -3.56 -11.01
CA ALA A 74 10.35 -4.10 -9.65
C ALA A 74 11.24 -3.30 -8.69
N HIS A 75 12.37 -2.79 -9.16
CA HIS A 75 13.29 -2.01 -8.34
C HIS A 75 12.61 -0.73 -7.84
N LYS A 76 11.95 0.01 -8.72
CA LYS A 76 11.23 1.23 -8.35
C LYS A 76 10.03 0.91 -7.45
N GLY A 77 9.34 -0.19 -7.72
CA GLY A 77 8.24 -0.62 -6.87
C GLY A 77 8.70 -0.90 -5.45
N PHE A 78 9.79 -1.64 -5.31
CA PHE A 78 10.34 -1.93 -3.99
C PHE A 78 10.78 -0.64 -3.28
N GLU A 79 11.47 0.24 -3.99
CA GLU A 79 11.98 1.50 -3.44
C GLU A 79 10.85 2.38 -2.91
N ILE A 80 9.79 2.55 -3.71
CA ILE A 80 8.68 3.42 -3.34
C ILE A 80 7.84 2.81 -2.21
N LEU A 81 7.51 1.52 -2.30
CA LEU A 81 6.66 0.88 -1.30
C LEU A 81 7.36 0.70 0.05
N SER A 82 8.68 0.58 0.05
CA SER A 82 9.44 0.41 1.30
C SER A 82 10.01 1.71 1.86
N ALA A 83 9.73 2.84 1.22
CA ALA A 83 10.23 4.13 1.67
C ALA A 83 9.67 4.50 3.04
N LYS A 84 10.53 5.07 3.90
CA LYS A 84 10.10 5.53 5.22
C LYS A 84 9.17 6.75 5.12
N ASP A 85 9.39 7.58 4.11
CA ASP A 85 8.55 8.75 3.81
C ASP A 85 7.53 8.36 2.73
N ALA A 86 6.64 7.44 3.06
CA ALA A 86 5.76 6.78 2.09
C ALA A 86 4.97 7.73 1.20
N GLN A 87 4.30 8.74 1.78
CA GLN A 87 3.51 9.68 0.99
C GLN A 87 4.34 10.51 0.02
N PRO A 88 5.44 11.17 0.46
CA PRO A 88 6.30 11.89 -0.47
C PRO A 88 6.89 10.99 -1.56
N ALA A 89 7.31 9.77 -1.19
CA ALA A 89 7.87 8.83 -2.16
C ALA A 89 6.83 8.44 -3.22
N PHE A 90 5.60 8.20 -2.78
CA PHE A 90 4.48 7.87 -3.67
C PHE A 90 4.22 9.01 -4.65
N LEU A 91 4.14 10.25 -4.14
CA LEU A 91 3.91 11.43 -4.98
C LEU A 91 5.05 11.68 -5.96
N ARG A 92 6.29 11.49 -5.52
CA ARG A 92 7.45 11.60 -6.42
C ARG A 92 7.38 10.56 -7.53
N GLY A 93 6.98 9.33 -7.19
CA GLY A 93 6.83 8.26 -8.17
C GLY A 93 5.78 8.59 -9.23
N VAL A 94 4.65 9.15 -8.81
CA VAL A 94 3.61 9.58 -9.74
C VAL A 94 4.13 10.70 -10.64
N GLY A 95 4.82 11.69 -10.07
CA GLY A 95 5.36 12.81 -10.83
C GLY A 95 6.41 12.40 -11.85
N SER A 96 7.26 11.42 -11.51
CA SER A 96 8.31 10.92 -12.41
C SER A 96 7.80 9.85 -13.36
N LYS A 97 6.54 9.41 -13.22
CA LYS A 97 5.95 8.30 -13.97
C LYS A 97 6.56 6.93 -13.67
N ASP A 98 7.30 6.82 -12.58
CA ASP A 98 7.73 5.53 -12.08
C ASP A 98 6.57 4.72 -11.51
N LEU A 99 5.50 5.43 -11.14
CA LEU A 99 4.25 4.84 -10.68
C LEU A 99 3.09 5.44 -11.48
N VAL A 100 2.30 4.57 -12.08
CA VAL A 100 1.08 4.96 -12.77
C VAL A 100 -0.11 4.40 -12.00
N ILE A 101 -1.04 5.28 -11.64
CA ILE A 101 -2.26 4.90 -10.93
C ILE A 101 -3.40 4.86 -11.92
N SER A 102 -4.17 3.79 -11.91
CA SER A 102 -5.39 3.69 -12.71
C SER A 102 -6.53 3.17 -11.85
N GLY A 103 -7.76 3.56 -12.21
CA GLY A 103 -8.96 3.16 -11.50
C GLY A 103 -9.49 4.22 -10.57
N ASN A 104 -10.14 3.80 -9.48
CA ASN A 104 -10.81 4.71 -8.57
C ASN A 104 -9.83 5.40 -7.63
N PHE A 105 -9.60 6.69 -7.86
CA PHE A 105 -8.62 7.46 -7.10
C PHE A 105 -9.00 7.60 -5.62
N LEU A 106 -10.28 7.68 -5.29
CA LEU A 106 -10.71 7.76 -3.89
C LEU A 106 -10.30 6.52 -3.12
N GLU A 107 -10.33 5.36 -3.77
CA GLU A 107 -9.89 4.13 -3.13
C GLU A 107 -8.37 4.10 -2.96
N VAL A 108 -7.63 4.76 -3.84
CA VAL A 108 -6.18 4.91 -3.67
C VAL A 108 -5.89 5.73 -2.41
N LEU A 109 -6.63 6.80 -2.19
CA LEU A 109 -6.49 7.62 -0.98
C LEU A 109 -6.81 6.81 0.27
N TRP A 110 -7.85 5.97 0.20
CA TRP A 110 -8.18 5.06 1.30
C TRP A 110 -7.01 4.11 1.60
N PHE A 111 -6.42 3.56 0.55
CA PHE A 111 -5.26 2.66 0.69
C PHE A 111 -4.06 3.38 1.32
N GLN A 112 -3.80 4.62 0.91
CA GLN A 112 -2.72 5.40 1.52
C GLN A 112 -2.96 5.59 3.02
N GLY A 113 -4.19 5.90 3.42
CA GLY A 113 -4.54 6.00 4.84
C GLY A 113 -4.34 4.69 5.58
N LEU A 114 -4.65 3.56 4.94
CA LEU A 114 -4.43 2.25 5.54
C LEU A 114 -2.94 1.99 5.77
N THR A 115 -2.11 2.29 4.78
CA THR A 115 -0.66 2.04 4.90
C THR A 115 0.01 2.94 5.94
N GLU A 116 -0.60 4.05 6.30
CA GLU A 116 -0.05 4.90 7.36
C GLU A 116 0.01 4.17 8.71
N PHE A 117 -0.87 3.20 8.95
CA PHE A 117 -0.80 2.38 10.15
C PHE A 117 0.46 1.54 10.23
N LEU A 118 1.12 1.31 9.09
CA LEU A 118 2.37 0.54 9.04
C LEU A 118 3.60 1.40 9.26
N GLN A 119 3.45 2.75 9.26
CA GLN A 119 4.57 3.66 9.44
C GLN A 119 4.99 3.72 10.91
N PRO A 120 6.27 4.05 11.18
CA PRO A 120 6.70 4.26 12.57
C PRO A 120 5.88 5.33 13.26
N PRO A 121 5.70 5.26 14.58
CA PRO A 121 4.98 6.30 15.32
C PRO A 121 5.60 7.66 15.09
N LYS A 122 4.74 8.68 14.93
CA LYS A 122 5.20 10.06 14.65
C LYS A 122 5.44 10.87 15.92
N VAL A 123 5.62 10.18 17.05
CA VAL A 123 5.86 10.83 18.34
C VAL A 123 7.12 11.70 18.29
N ILE A 124 8.16 11.21 17.63
CA ILE A 124 9.42 11.93 17.49
C ILE A 124 9.22 13.24 16.73
N ASP A 125 8.46 13.19 15.65
CA ASP A 125 8.16 14.39 14.86
C ASP A 125 7.41 15.42 15.68
N SER A 126 6.47 14.97 16.51
CA SER A 126 5.73 15.87 17.41
C SER A 126 6.63 16.51 18.42
N LEU A 127 7.58 15.75 18.99
CA LEU A 127 8.55 16.28 19.94
C LEU A 127 9.47 17.28 19.27
N ASP A 128 9.93 17.01 18.07
CA ASP A 128 10.77 17.93 17.32
C ASP A 128 10.05 19.24 17.06
N ARG A 129 8.77 19.17 16.72
CA ARG A 129 7.97 20.38 16.50
C ARG A 129 7.74 21.16 17.77
N THR A 130 7.60 20.50 18.91
CA THR A 130 7.38 21.17 20.19
C THR A 130 8.67 21.75 20.77
N ALA A 131 9.81 21.30 20.29
CA ALA A 131 11.10 21.83 20.72
C ALA A 131 11.39 23.24 20.17
N PHE A 132 10.58 23.68 19.26
CA PHE A 132 10.70 25.00 18.65
C PHE A 132 9.77 26.01 19.35
#